data_0f38ca9716b3943bfc9330b4af7f222f
#
_entry.id   0f38ca9716b3943bfc9330b4af7f222f
#
_cell.length_a   1.000
_cell.length_b   1.000
_cell.length_c   1.000
_cell.angle_alpha   90.00
_cell.angle_beta   90.00
_cell.angle_gamma   90.00
#
_symmetry.space_group_name_H-M   'P 1'
#
loop_
_entity.id
_entity.type
_entity.pdbx_description
1 polymer ?
#
loop_
_entity_poly.entity_id
_entity_poly.type
_entity_poly.pdbx_seq_one_letter_code
_entity_poly.pdbx_strand_id
1 'polypeptide(L)'
;AMCFGMPGIPCVYYGSEWGTRADKSQGDPALRPCFEQPEWNELSEFISKLAEAKKNSEALNYGSFRSVLLTNRQCIFERASGHERVMVAINADEAPFTAHFDAGCGMATDLITGQPHDFGGGSELPPYSAAFWKMER
;
A
#
# COMPACT_ATOMS: atom_id res chain seq x y z
N ALA A 1 -3.28 -0.19 -1.90
CA ALA A 1 -2.08 -0.45 -1.11
C ALA A 1 -2.10 -1.82 -0.43
N MET A 2 -3.12 -2.11 0.38
CA MET A 2 -3.20 -3.37 1.14
C MET A 2 -2.98 -4.62 0.27
N CYS A 3 -3.63 -4.71 -0.89
CA CYS A 3 -3.47 -5.83 -1.83
C CYS A 3 -2.00 -6.11 -2.22
N PHE A 4 -1.18 -5.07 -2.35
CA PHE A 4 0.24 -5.18 -2.68
C PHE A 4 1.13 -5.44 -1.47
N GLY A 5 0.75 -5.01 -0.27
CA GLY A 5 1.51 -5.23 0.96
C GLY A 5 1.30 -6.61 1.58
N MET A 6 0.10 -7.17 1.46
CA MET A 6 -0.25 -8.46 2.03
C MET A 6 0.49 -9.63 1.37
N PRO A 7 0.67 -10.77 2.09
CA PRO A 7 1.14 -12.00 1.48
C PRO A 7 0.26 -12.46 0.31
N GLY A 8 0.89 -13.01 -0.71
CA GLY A 8 0.20 -13.54 -1.89
C GLY A 8 0.40 -12.68 -3.14
N ILE A 9 -0.33 -13.01 -4.18
CA ILE A 9 -0.26 -12.36 -5.50
C ILE A 9 -1.35 -11.30 -5.57
N PRO A 10 -1.00 -10.02 -5.78
CA PRO A 10 -2.01 -8.97 -5.94
C PRO A 10 -2.79 -9.20 -7.23
N CYS A 11 -4.11 -9.07 -7.14
CA CYS A 11 -4.99 -9.14 -8.29
C CYS A 11 -5.84 -7.85 -8.33
N VAL A 12 -5.71 -7.10 -9.40
CA VAL A 12 -6.49 -5.89 -9.67
C VAL A 12 -7.49 -6.22 -10.77
N TYR A 13 -8.78 -6.02 -10.49
CA TYR A 13 -9.83 -6.23 -11.49
C TYR A 13 -9.73 -5.12 -12.55
N TYR A 14 -9.85 -5.49 -13.84
CA TYR A 14 -9.71 -4.55 -14.96
C TYR A 14 -10.67 -3.35 -14.83
N GLY A 15 -10.18 -2.16 -15.10
CA GLY A 15 -10.87 -0.89 -14.90
C GLY A 15 -10.75 -0.32 -13.49
N SER A 16 -10.39 -1.14 -12.48
CA SER A 16 -10.14 -0.63 -11.11
C SER A 16 -8.87 0.20 -11.03
N GLU A 17 -7.92 -0.03 -11.92
CA GLU A 17 -6.64 0.67 -11.99
C GLU A 17 -6.76 2.15 -12.38
N TRP A 18 -7.89 2.55 -12.95
CA TRP A 18 -8.24 3.96 -13.18
C TRP A 18 -9.56 4.39 -12.56
N GLY A 19 -10.13 3.54 -11.68
CA GLY A 19 -11.26 3.89 -10.85
C GLY A 19 -12.61 3.88 -11.56
N THR A 20 -12.81 2.98 -12.52
CA THR A 20 -14.11 2.80 -13.18
C THR A 20 -15.21 2.58 -12.14
N ARG A 21 -16.31 3.29 -12.31
CA ARG A 21 -17.47 3.22 -11.43
C ARG A 21 -18.68 2.72 -12.20
N ALA A 22 -19.44 1.82 -11.59
CA ALA A 22 -20.70 1.35 -12.11
C ALA A 22 -21.65 0.99 -10.97
N ASP A 23 -22.96 1.12 -11.21
CA ASP A 23 -24.00 0.73 -10.26
C ASP A 23 -24.66 -0.56 -10.73
N LYS A 24 -24.89 -1.49 -9.80
CA LYS A 24 -25.54 -2.77 -10.07
C LYS A 24 -26.96 -2.61 -10.61
N SER A 25 -27.65 -1.51 -10.29
CA SER A 25 -28.97 -1.21 -10.82
C SER A 25 -28.98 -1.02 -12.34
N GLN A 26 -27.81 -0.72 -12.94
CA GLN A 26 -27.63 -0.56 -14.39
C GLN A 26 -27.39 -1.89 -15.12
N GLY A 27 -27.38 -2.99 -14.38
CA GLY A 27 -27.22 -4.34 -14.91
C GLY A 27 -25.75 -4.77 -15.11
N ASP A 28 -25.57 -6.03 -15.47
CA ASP A 28 -24.26 -6.66 -15.63
C ASP A 28 -23.34 -5.98 -16.68
N PRO A 29 -23.84 -5.48 -17.83
CA PRO A 29 -22.96 -4.79 -18.78
C PRO A 29 -22.27 -3.56 -18.21
N ALA A 30 -22.94 -2.82 -17.32
CA ALA A 30 -22.33 -1.66 -16.66
C ALA A 30 -21.21 -2.06 -15.69
N LEU A 31 -21.33 -3.23 -15.04
CA LEU A 31 -20.32 -3.76 -14.13
C LEU A 31 -19.14 -4.41 -14.86
N ARG A 32 -19.27 -4.69 -16.14
CA ARG A 32 -18.25 -5.35 -16.99
C ARG A 32 -18.11 -4.60 -18.31
N PRO A 33 -17.73 -3.30 -18.26
CA PRO A 33 -17.62 -2.51 -19.47
C PRO A 33 -16.49 -3.03 -20.38
N CYS A 34 -16.66 -2.81 -21.68
CA CYS A 34 -15.59 -2.99 -22.64
C CYS A 34 -14.87 -1.66 -22.81
N PHE A 35 -13.54 -1.64 -22.68
CA PHE A 35 -12.72 -0.46 -22.87
C PHE A 35 -12.05 -0.51 -24.22
N GLU A 36 -12.25 0.51 -25.06
CA GLU A 36 -11.56 0.65 -26.35
C GLU A 36 -10.11 1.13 -26.16
N GLN A 37 -9.91 1.99 -25.16
CA GLN A 37 -8.60 2.54 -24.82
C GLN A 37 -8.39 2.49 -23.30
N PRO A 38 -7.15 2.19 -22.85
CA PRO A 38 -6.82 2.30 -21.44
C PRO A 38 -6.79 3.77 -21.01
N GLU A 39 -7.16 4.02 -19.77
CA GLU A 39 -6.98 5.32 -19.13
C GLU A 39 -5.72 5.28 -18.24
N TRP A 40 -5.01 6.41 -18.17
CA TRP A 40 -3.92 6.58 -17.23
C TRP A 40 -4.15 7.82 -16.40
N ASN A 41 -4.26 7.66 -15.09
CA ASN A 41 -4.53 8.74 -14.15
C ASN A 41 -3.69 8.57 -12.88
N GLU A 42 -3.89 9.44 -11.88
CA GLU A 42 -3.15 9.39 -10.61
C GLU A 42 -3.29 8.05 -9.88
N LEU A 43 -4.46 7.40 -9.97
CA LEU A 43 -4.67 6.08 -9.38
C LEU A 43 -3.85 5.01 -10.11
N SER A 44 -3.82 5.04 -11.44
CA SER A 44 -3.00 4.14 -12.25
C SER A 44 -1.52 4.29 -11.93
N GLU A 45 -1.05 5.54 -11.81
CA GLU A 45 0.32 5.85 -11.41
C GLU A 45 0.65 5.32 -10.02
N PHE A 46 -0.26 5.51 -9.05
CA PHE A 46 -0.08 5.00 -7.70
C PHE A 46 -0.02 3.46 -7.66
N ILE A 47 -0.93 2.79 -8.37
CA ILE A 47 -0.95 1.32 -8.47
C ILE A 47 0.34 0.80 -9.14
N SER A 48 0.84 1.49 -10.16
CA SER A 48 2.11 1.16 -10.80
C SER A 48 3.28 1.20 -9.82
N LYS A 49 3.37 2.25 -8.98
CA LYS A 49 4.39 2.36 -7.93
C LYS A 49 4.29 1.25 -6.88
N LEU A 50 3.07 0.89 -6.47
CA LEU A 50 2.85 -0.23 -5.56
C LEU A 50 3.28 -1.56 -6.19
N ALA A 51 2.97 -1.78 -7.46
CA ALA A 51 3.37 -2.97 -8.19
C ALA A 51 4.89 -3.07 -8.32
N GLU A 52 5.56 -1.94 -8.59
CA GLU A 52 7.01 -1.86 -8.67
C GLU A 52 7.67 -2.10 -7.33
N ALA A 53 7.17 -1.50 -6.25
CA ALA A 53 7.63 -1.75 -4.89
C ALA A 53 7.54 -3.24 -4.55
N LYS A 54 6.41 -3.89 -4.83
CA LYS A 54 6.26 -5.34 -4.59
C LYS A 54 7.20 -6.16 -5.45
N LYS A 55 7.30 -5.87 -6.76
CA LYS A 55 8.17 -6.60 -7.69
C LYS A 55 9.63 -6.61 -7.25
N ASN A 56 10.10 -5.50 -6.69
CA ASN A 56 11.50 -5.29 -6.32
C ASN A 56 11.80 -5.59 -4.84
N SER A 57 10.84 -6.06 -4.06
CA SER A 57 11.01 -6.36 -2.64
C SER A 57 10.87 -7.85 -2.35
N GLU A 58 11.95 -8.45 -1.84
CA GLU A 58 11.94 -9.83 -1.36
C GLU A 58 10.97 -10.00 -0.17
N ALA A 59 10.99 -9.05 0.76
CA ALA A 59 10.12 -9.08 1.93
C ALA A 59 8.64 -9.04 1.55
N LEU A 60 8.23 -8.17 0.61
CA LEU A 60 6.83 -8.09 0.17
C LEU A 60 6.38 -9.34 -0.59
N ASN A 61 7.28 -10.02 -1.31
CA ASN A 61 6.95 -11.23 -2.06
C ASN A 61 6.93 -12.47 -1.16
N TYR A 62 7.99 -12.71 -0.40
CA TYR A 62 8.25 -13.99 0.27
C TYR A 62 8.39 -13.87 1.79
N GLY A 63 8.41 -12.64 2.31
CA GLY A 63 8.64 -12.40 3.74
C GLY A 63 7.51 -12.88 4.63
N SER A 64 7.83 -13.05 5.90
CA SER A 64 6.86 -13.29 6.97
C SER A 64 5.90 -12.11 7.11
N PHE A 65 4.82 -12.29 7.83
CA PHE A 65 3.84 -11.25 8.15
C PHE A 65 3.73 -11.12 9.67
N ARG A 66 3.80 -9.87 10.16
CA ARG A 66 3.57 -9.53 11.56
C ARG A 66 2.74 -8.26 11.67
N SER A 67 1.59 -8.34 12.33
CA SER A 67 0.80 -7.15 12.67
C SER A 67 1.53 -6.30 13.72
N VAL A 68 1.58 -4.99 13.51
CA VAL A 68 2.24 -4.02 14.39
C VAL A 68 1.23 -3.12 15.07
N LEU A 69 0.32 -2.53 14.31
CA LEU A 69 -0.76 -1.69 14.80
C LEU A 69 -2.03 -1.99 13.99
N LEU A 70 -3.14 -2.14 14.67
CA LEU A 70 -4.44 -2.33 14.04
C LEU A 70 -5.50 -1.56 14.82
N THR A 71 -6.21 -0.68 14.13
CA THR A 71 -7.37 0.05 14.61
C THR A 71 -8.54 -0.19 13.64
N ASN A 72 -9.64 0.53 13.81
CA ASN A 72 -10.78 0.45 12.88
C ASN A 72 -10.47 1.03 11.49
N ARG A 73 -9.49 1.94 11.38
CA ARG A 73 -9.19 2.69 10.16
C ARG A 73 -7.71 2.69 9.78
N GLN A 74 -6.83 2.29 10.68
CA GLN A 74 -5.39 2.22 10.44
C GLN A 74 -4.88 0.80 10.58
N CYS A 75 -3.93 0.45 9.70
CA CYS A 75 -3.27 -0.83 9.72
C CYS A 75 -1.78 -0.64 9.45
N ILE A 76 -0.94 -1.14 10.36
CA ILE A 76 0.50 -1.21 10.15
C ILE A 76 0.94 -2.65 10.39
N PHE A 77 1.67 -3.21 9.44
CA PHE A 77 2.24 -4.54 9.54
C PHE A 77 3.63 -4.60 8.92
N GLU A 78 4.42 -5.53 9.43
CA GLU A 78 5.75 -5.82 8.92
C GLU A 78 5.74 -7.01 7.96
N ARG A 79 6.51 -6.88 6.89
CA ARG A 79 6.95 -7.96 6.04
C ARG A 79 8.46 -8.09 6.18
N ALA A 80 8.96 -9.30 6.48
CA ALA A 80 10.38 -9.50 6.72
C ALA A 80 10.88 -10.78 6.05
N SER A 81 12.00 -10.66 5.34
CA SER A 81 12.82 -11.77 4.84
C SER A 81 14.16 -11.80 5.56
N GLY A 82 15.06 -12.74 5.19
CA GLY A 82 16.41 -12.82 5.76
C GLY A 82 17.25 -11.55 5.50
N HIS A 83 16.92 -10.77 4.50
CA HIS A 83 17.75 -9.65 4.02
C HIS A 83 17.03 -8.30 4.01
N GLU A 84 15.69 -8.29 4.13
CA GLU A 84 14.90 -7.08 3.97
C GLU A 84 13.73 -7.04 4.96
N ARG A 85 13.43 -5.86 5.46
CA ARG A 85 12.23 -5.58 6.25
C ARG A 85 11.49 -4.39 5.65
N VAL A 86 10.19 -4.53 5.49
CA VAL A 86 9.30 -3.47 4.99
C VAL A 86 8.14 -3.31 5.95
N MET A 87 7.94 -2.10 6.46
CA MET A 87 6.76 -1.72 7.22
C MET A 87 5.73 -1.15 6.26
N VAL A 88 4.58 -1.79 6.18
CA VAL A 88 3.43 -1.31 5.39
C VAL A 88 2.48 -0.58 6.32
N ALA A 89 2.25 0.70 6.08
CA ALA A 89 1.36 1.55 6.86
C ALA A 89 0.24 2.08 5.98
N ILE A 90 -0.99 2.00 6.47
CA ILE A 90 -2.21 2.41 5.75
C ILE A 90 -3.10 3.19 6.70
N ASN A 91 -3.53 4.37 6.26
CA ASN A 91 -4.59 5.15 6.89
C ASN A 91 -5.80 5.22 5.95
N ALA A 92 -6.90 4.59 6.34
CA ALA A 92 -8.17 4.61 5.61
C ALA A 92 -9.19 5.59 6.22
N ASP A 93 -8.71 6.57 6.98
CA ASP A 93 -9.53 7.62 7.59
C ASP A 93 -9.42 8.93 6.80
N GLU A 94 -10.42 9.79 6.94
CA GLU A 94 -10.42 11.17 6.45
C GLU A 94 -9.57 12.11 7.31
N ALA A 95 -9.19 11.69 8.53
CA ALA A 95 -8.32 12.41 9.44
C ALA A 95 -6.86 11.88 9.37
N PRO A 96 -5.85 12.75 9.58
CA PRO A 96 -4.49 12.31 9.75
C PRO A 96 -4.35 11.48 11.04
N PHE A 97 -3.41 10.55 11.04
CA PHE A 97 -3.14 9.70 12.19
C PHE A 97 -1.64 9.63 12.48
N THR A 98 -1.22 9.89 13.71
CA THR A 98 0.17 9.70 14.13
C THR A 98 0.30 8.36 14.83
N ALA A 99 1.02 7.45 14.18
CA ALA A 99 1.28 6.12 14.73
C ALA A 99 2.54 6.12 15.60
N HIS A 100 2.41 5.53 16.79
CA HIS A 100 3.54 5.29 17.69
C HIS A 100 3.75 3.79 17.83
N PHE A 101 4.90 3.31 17.39
CA PHE A 101 5.28 1.90 17.47
C PHE A 101 6.81 1.77 17.43
N ASP A 102 7.33 0.65 17.89
CA ASP A 102 8.75 0.35 17.77
C ASP A 102 9.01 -0.28 16.39
N ALA A 103 9.71 0.45 15.54
CA ALA A 103 10.15 -0.02 14.23
C ALA A 103 11.43 -0.88 14.32
N GLY A 104 12.14 -0.84 15.45
CA GLY A 104 13.44 -1.50 15.62
C GLY A 104 14.57 -0.88 14.79
N CYS A 105 14.36 0.32 14.24
CA CYS A 105 15.36 1.15 13.54
C CYS A 105 14.91 2.61 13.57
N GLY A 106 15.84 3.56 13.30
CA GLY A 106 15.52 5.00 13.27
C GLY A 106 14.99 5.48 11.94
N MET A 107 15.47 4.90 10.84
CA MET A 107 15.23 5.40 9.49
C MET A 107 14.75 4.31 8.54
N ALA A 108 14.00 4.73 7.54
CA ALA A 108 13.56 3.91 6.42
C ALA A 108 13.50 4.73 5.12
N THR A 109 13.38 4.05 4.00
CA THR A 109 13.05 4.66 2.70
C THR A 109 11.67 4.19 2.26
N ASP A 110 10.77 5.11 1.94
CA ASP A 110 9.46 4.76 1.40
C ASP A 110 9.59 4.28 -0.05
N LEU A 111 9.22 3.03 -0.30
CA LEU A 111 9.30 2.41 -1.63
C LEU A 111 8.34 3.00 -2.67
N ILE A 112 7.31 3.72 -2.23
CA ILE A 112 6.31 4.35 -3.12
C ILE A 112 6.81 5.70 -3.62
N THR A 113 7.42 6.48 -2.72
CA THR A 113 7.83 7.87 -3.00
C THR A 113 9.33 8.04 -3.17
N GLY A 114 10.14 7.09 -2.68
CA GLY A 114 11.59 7.18 -2.61
C GLY A 114 12.09 8.13 -1.50
N GLN A 115 11.20 8.69 -0.68
CA GLN A 115 11.58 9.64 0.37
C GLN A 115 12.04 8.93 1.65
N PRO A 116 13.00 9.53 2.38
CA PRO A 116 13.39 9.03 3.69
C PRO A 116 12.25 9.23 4.69
N HIS A 117 12.12 8.31 5.65
CA HIS A 117 11.20 8.37 6.77
C HIS A 117 11.96 8.18 8.08
N ASP A 118 11.74 9.08 9.04
CA ASP A 118 12.26 9.00 10.41
C ASP A 118 11.14 8.52 11.33
N PHE A 119 11.39 7.44 12.09
CA PHE A 119 10.44 6.91 13.07
C PHE A 119 10.50 7.65 14.41
N GLY A 120 11.46 8.57 14.60
CA GLY A 120 11.57 9.38 15.80
C GLY A 120 10.38 10.31 15.99
N GLY A 121 9.72 10.23 17.16
CA GLY A 121 8.58 11.10 17.45
C GLY A 121 7.22 10.63 16.92
N GLY A 122 7.15 9.46 16.27
CA GLY A 122 5.95 8.90 15.65
C GLY A 122 5.90 9.09 14.14
N SER A 123 5.05 8.31 13.49
CA SER A 123 4.89 8.30 12.04
C SER A 123 3.55 8.92 11.66
N GLU A 124 3.57 10.08 11.02
CA GLU A 124 2.35 10.72 10.54
C GLU A 124 1.87 10.05 9.25
N LEU A 125 0.62 9.64 9.26
CA LEU A 125 -0.10 9.10 8.11
C LEU A 125 -1.18 10.10 7.69
N PRO A 126 -1.03 10.77 6.54
CA PRO A 126 -2.05 11.63 6.00
C PRO A 126 -3.38 10.91 5.79
N PRO A 127 -4.51 11.63 5.62
CA PRO A 127 -5.78 11.03 5.26
C PRO A 127 -5.67 10.16 3.99
N TYR A 128 -6.32 9.00 3.98
CA TYR A 128 -6.38 8.08 2.83
C TYR A 128 -5.02 7.79 2.18
N SER A 129 -4.01 7.54 3.01
CA SER A 129 -2.63 7.35 2.58
C SER A 129 -2.10 5.95 2.82
N ALA A 130 -1.02 5.62 2.13
CA ALA A 130 -0.22 4.44 2.39
C ALA A 130 1.27 4.74 2.21
N ALA A 131 2.10 4.06 3.00
CA ALA A 131 3.55 4.09 2.89
C ALA A 131 4.12 2.67 3.02
N PHE A 132 5.16 2.38 2.27
CA PHE A 132 5.90 1.13 2.29
C PHE A 132 7.35 1.42 2.69
N TRP A 133 7.62 1.46 3.98
CA TRP A 133 8.92 1.85 4.54
C TRP A 133 9.88 0.68 4.58
N LYS A 134 10.84 0.68 3.67
CA LYS A 134 11.97 -0.25 3.70
C LYS A 134 12.97 0.21 4.76
N MET A 135 13.18 -0.64 5.77
CA MET A 135 14.04 -0.34 6.91
C MET A 135 15.51 -0.29 6.50
N GLU A 136 16.22 0.72 6.98
CA GLU A 136 17.66 0.76 6.93
C GLU A 136 18.24 -0.20 8.00
N ARG A 137 19.35 -0.85 7.67
CA ARG A 137 20.05 -1.77 8.59
C ARG A 137 20.96 -1.01 9.53
#